data_fdf2b735b3c00ce1a5a8dce3ed21d5c2
#
_entry.id   fdf2b735b3c00ce1a5a8dce3ed21d5c2
#
_cell.length_a   1.000
_cell.length_b   1.000
_cell.length_c   1.000
_cell.angle_alpha   90.00
_cell.angle_beta   90.00
_cell.angle_gamma   90.00
#
_symmetry.space_group_name_H-M   'P 1'
#
loop_
_entity.id
_entity.type
_entity.pdbx_description
1 polymer ?
#
loop_
_entity_poly.entity_id
_entity_poly.type
_entity_poly.pdbx_seq_one_letter_code
_entity_poly.pdbx_strand_id
1 'polypeptide(L)'
;MGSAQSQMNGIRLSGEALMGLRHLARRGAAPATRTLAGLPGGIVTKRRGRGSEPEDVRLWSEGDDRRFIDRNATARTGQLHVRTHHDERDRAVVLLADFRPSMLFGTRRALRSVAAAEALALLGWRVAADGGRVGLAVASAGAPTMLRPAGGERAMIAVTGALAQAHANALETAGAAGSDAPLEPTLGLARSLLPAGGHLVIASALDAPGPGFDATLTLLAERVAIRLILVSDAFERIRPPGFYPFALADGRRGTALPAVLPGETAEARLADYARRGIAGLRLDVEAGPEAYAPLMERLDAVL
;
A
#
# COMPACT_ATOMS: atom_id res chain seq x y z
N MET A 1 -3.49 -21.78 -30.66
CA MET A 1 -4.23 -21.55 -29.40
C MET A 1 -3.58 -20.34 -28.75
N GLY A 2 -4.12 -19.15 -29.03
CA GLY A 2 -3.55 -17.90 -28.57
C GLY A 2 -3.85 -17.71 -27.10
N SER A 3 -2.81 -17.56 -26.28
CA SER A 3 -2.91 -17.00 -24.96
C SER A 3 -3.49 -15.60 -25.08
N ALA A 4 -4.73 -15.40 -24.62
CA ALA A 4 -5.28 -14.09 -24.37
C ALA A 4 -4.50 -13.47 -23.18
N GLN A 5 -3.32 -12.92 -23.48
CA GLN A 5 -2.72 -11.92 -22.62
C GLN A 5 -3.69 -10.74 -22.65
N SER A 6 -4.49 -10.64 -21.59
CA SER A 6 -5.23 -9.42 -21.28
C SER A 6 -4.17 -8.33 -21.09
N GLN A 7 -3.80 -7.66 -22.18
CA GLN A 7 -2.89 -6.53 -22.13
C GLN A 7 -3.59 -5.47 -21.31
N MET A 8 -3.10 -5.22 -20.09
CA MET A 8 -3.48 -4.04 -19.35
C MET A 8 -3.17 -2.83 -20.24
N ASN A 9 -4.22 -2.18 -20.71
CA ASN A 9 -4.05 -0.94 -21.45
C ASN A 9 -3.48 0.09 -20.47
N GLY A 10 -2.33 0.67 -20.77
CA GLY A 10 -1.66 1.64 -19.90
C GLY A 10 -2.49 2.88 -19.52
N ILE A 11 -3.66 3.06 -20.14
CA ILE A 11 -4.59 4.17 -19.89
C ILE A 11 -5.80 3.69 -19.08
N ARG A 12 -6.32 2.50 -19.35
CA ARG A 12 -7.54 1.98 -18.70
C ARG A 12 -7.20 0.86 -17.74
N LEU A 13 -7.85 0.89 -16.58
CA LEU A 13 -7.70 -0.12 -15.55
C LEU A 13 -8.85 -1.13 -15.65
N SER A 14 -8.54 -2.43 -15.63
CA SER A 14 -9.50 -3.52 -15.62
C SER A 14 -9.44 -4.27 -14.29
N GLY A 15 -10.61 -4.49 -13.66
CA GLY A 15 -10.71 -5.32 -12.46
C GLY A 15 -10.20 -6.74 -12.70
N GLU A 16 -10.45 -7.33 -13.87
CA GLU A 16 -9.94 -8.65 -14.25
C GLU A 16 -8.41 -8.68 -14.31
N ALA A 17 -7.79 -7.65 -14.91
CA ALA A 17 -6.34 -7.54 -14.97
C ALA A 17 -5.73 -7.43 -13.56
N LEU A 18 -6.33 -6.62 -12.67
CA LEU A 18 -5.89 -6.53 -11.27
C LEU A 18 -6.11 -7.83 -10.48
N MET A 19 -7.17 -8.57 -10.76
CA MET A 19 -7.37 -9.91 -10.19
C MET A 19 -6.30 -10.89 -10.68
N GLY A 20 -5.91 -10.80 -11.95
CA GLY A 20 -4.83 -11.60 -12.53
C GLY A 20 -3.48 -11.45 -11.83
N LEU A 21 -3.22 -10.30 -11.19
CA LEU A 21 -1.96 -10.05 -10.46
C LEU A 21 -1.77 -10.95 -9.23
N ARG A 22 -2.80 -11.63 -8.77
CA ARG A 22 -2.74 -12.57 -7.62
C ARG A 22 -1.65 -13.64 -7.78
N HIS A 23 -1.37 -14.09 -9.01
CA HIS A 23 -0.33 -15.08 -9.26
C HIS A 23 1.10 -14.54 -9.04
N LEU A 24 1.31 -13.24 -9.28
CA LEU A 24 2.59 -12.58 -8.99
C LEU A 24 2.76 -12.35 -7.47
N ALA A 25 1.68 -12.01 -6.78
CA ALA A 25 1.69 -11.84 -5.33
C ALA A 25 2.10 -13.14 -4.59
N ARG A 26 1.73 -14.31 -5.11
CA ARG A 26 2.05 -15.63 -4.53
C ARG A 26 3.45 -16.13 -4.84
N ARG A 27 4.11 -15.69 -5.89
CA ARG A 27 5.43 -16.19 -6.31
C ARG A 27 6.57 -15.92 -5.33
N GLY A 28 6.40 -14.97 -4.40
CA GLY A 28 7.36 -14.66 -3.34
C GLY A 28 7.12 -15.39 -2.01
N ALA A 29 6.02 -16.12 -1.88
CA ALA A 29 5.72 -16.89 -0.68
C ALA A 29 6.53 -18.20 -0.66
N ALA A 30 7.83 -18.11 -0.38
CA ALA A 30 8.54 -19.24 0.21
C ALA A 30 7.92 -19.51 1.59
N PRO A 31 7.75 -20.81 2.01
CA PRO A 31 7.25 -21.11 3.35
C PRO A 31 8.12 -20.36 4.34
N ALA A 32 7.49 -19.55 5.20
CA ALA A 32 8.17 -18.71 6.15
C ALA A 32 8.88 -19.53 7.21
N THR A 33 10.03 -20.08 6.87
CA THR A 33 11.08 -20.34 7.84
C THR A 33 11.72 -18.97 8.08
N ARG A 34 11.13 -18.19 8.97
CA ARG A 34 11.68 -16.90 9.42
C ARG A 34 12.98 -17.16 10.17
N THR A 35 14.06 -17.35 9.44
CA THR A 35 15.39 -17.18 9.98
C THR A 35 15.62 -15.68 10.08
N LEU A 36 15.36 -15.14 11.28
CA LEU A 36 15.75 -13.78 11.65
C LEU A 36 17.28 -13.70 11.69
N ALA A 37 17.90 -13.50 10.51
CA ALA A 37 19.30 -13.13 10.45
C ALA A 37 19.40 -11.62 10.60
N GLY A 38 19.91 -11.20 11.74
CA GLY A 38 20.50 -9.97 12.18
C GLY A 38 20.43 -8.71 11.32
N LEU A 39 19.57 -7.78 11.75
CA LEU A 39 19.83 -6.34 11.61
C LEU A 39 20.14 -5.81 13.01
N PRO A 40 21.25 -5.11 13.23
CA PRO A 40 21.57 -4.53 14.53
C PRO A 40 20.67 -3.32 14.76
N GLY A 41 19.89 -3.34 15.86
CA GLY A 41 19.18 -2.17 16.37
C GLY A 41 17.66 -2.27 16.55
N GLY A 42 17.02 -3.40 16.32
CA GLY A 42 15.58 -3.58 16.56
C GLY A 42 15.29 -4.28 17.90
N ILE A 43 14.69 -3.59 18.86
CA ILE A 43 14.15 -4.21 20.08
C ILE A 43 12.95 -5.06 19.66
N VAL A 44 13.10 -6.38 19.66
CA VAL A 44 12.01 -7.33 19.47
C VAL A 44 11.14 -7.31 20.72
N THR A 45 10.08 -6.50 20.73
CA THR A 45 9.03 -6.60 21.75
C THR A 45 8.15 -7.79 21.42
N LYS A 46 8.40 -8.93 22.05
CA LYS A 46 7.46 -10.06 22.12
C LYS A 46 6.24 -9.63 22.96
N ARG A 47 5.28 -8.93 22.35
CA ARG A 47 3.96 -8.76 22.97
C ARG A 47 3.15 -10.04 22.76
N ARG A 48 2.73 -10.63 23.85
CA ARG A 48 1.86 -11.83 23.87
C ARG A 48 0.42 -11.40 23.63
N GLY A 49 -0.28 -12.05 22.72
CA GLY A 49 -1.69 -11.85 22.44
C GLY A 49 -2.60 -12.97 22.92
N ARG A 50 -3.91 -12.73 22.91
CA ARG A 50 -4.97 -13.70 23.25
C ARG A 50 -5.68 -14.14 21.97
N GLY A 51 -5.05 -15.02 21.18
CA GLY A 51 -5.69 -15.66 20.02
C GLY A 51 -6.43 -16.95 20.40
N SER A 52 -7.34 -17.43 19.56
CA SER A 52 -8.23 -18.54 19.84
C SER A 52 -7.70 -19.91 19.39
N GLU A 53 -6.68 -20.00 18.54
CA GLU A 53 -6.08 -21.27 18.12
C GLU A 53 -4.66 -21.44 18.64
N PRO A 54 -4.33 -22.60 19.30
CA PRO A 54 -2.98 -22.87 19.78
C PRO A 54 -2.12 -23.37 18.61
N GLU A 55 -1.15 -22.58 18.15
CA GLU A 55 -0.25 -22.97 17.06
C GLU A 55 1.05 -23.60 17.54
N ASP A 56 1.47 -23.38 18.79
CA ASP A 56 2.72 -23.95 19.32
C ASP A 56 2.63 -24.20 20.82
N VAL A 57 3.48 -25.14 21.30
CA VAL A 57 3.57 -25.53 22.70
C VAL A 57 5.01 -25.35 23.15
N ARG A 58 5.24 -24.52 24.17
CA ARG A 58 6.58 -24.33 24.77
C ARG A 58 6.62 -24.73 26.23
N LEU A 59 7.80 -24.92 26.76
CA LEU A 59 7.98 -25.12 28.20
C LEU A 59 7.44 -23.92 29.00
N TRP A 60 6.75 -24.22 30.07
CA TRP A 60 6.26 -23.23 31.03
C TRP A 60 7.44 -22.48 31.67
N SER A 61 7.32 -21.19 31.88
CA SER A 61 8.26 -20.36 32.63
C SER A 61 7.55 -19.54 33.70
N GLU A 62 8.26 -19.12 34.72
CA GLU A 62 7.71 -18.33 35.81
C GLU A 62 7.13 -17.01 35.26
N GLY A 63 5.84 -16.74 35.57
CA GLY A 63 5.05 -15.64 35.03
C GLY A 63 4.06 -16.04 33.94
N ASP A 64 4.03 -17.29 33.52
CA ASP A 64 3.01 -17.80 32.59
C ASP A 64 1.69 -18.10 33.33
N ASP A 65 0.56 -17.78 32.66
CA ASP A 65 -0.77 -18.08 33.22
C ASP A 65 -1.05 -19.58 33.12
N ARG A 66 -1.34 -20.21 34.27
CA ARG A 66 -1.65 -21.65 34.37
C ARG A 66 -2.86 -22.11 33.57
N ARG A 67 -3.73 -21.17 33.17
CA ARG A 67 -4.91 -21.46 32.32
C ARG A 67 -4.54 -21.93 30.94
N PHE A 68 -3.34 -21.64 30.47
CA PHE A 68 -2.84 -22.01 29.15
C PHE A 68 -1.95 -23.26 29.16
N ILE A 69 -1.90 -24.00 30.27
CA ILE A 69 -1.15 -25.25 30.32
C ILE A 69 -1.76 -26.28 29.35
N ASP A 70 -0.92 -26.80 28.44
CA ASP A 70 -1.28 -27.89 27.57
C ASP A 70 -1.12 -29.24 28.32
N ARG A 71 -2.25 -29.80 28.72
CA ARG A 71 -2.28 -31.06 29.50
C ARG A 71 -1.72 -32.25 28.71
N ASN A 72 -1.91 -32.26 27.37
CA ASN A 72 -1.46 -33.39 26.54
C ASN A 72 0.06 -33.33 26.34
N ALA A 73 0.63 -32.18 26.05
CA ALA A 73 2.07 -32.01 25.95
C ALA A 73 2.76 -32.25 27.29
N THR A 74 2.20 -31.74 28.39
CA THR A 74 2.68 -31.91 29.76
C THR A 74 2.67 -33.40 30.16
N ALA A 75 1.59 -34.14 29.87
CA ALA A 75 1.50 -35.55 30.18
C ALA A 75 2.50 -36.40 29.37
N ARG A 76 2.81 -36.00 28.14
CA ARG A 76 3.72 -36.73 27.27
C ARG A 76 5.19 -36.55 27.64
N THR A 77 5.56 -35.35 28.10
CA THR A 77 6.97 -34.97 28.33
C THR A 77 7.35 -34.99 29.82
N GLY A 78 6.36 -34.99 30.73
CA GLY A 78 6.57 -34.83 32.18
C GLY A 78 6.96 -33.42 32.63
N GLN A 79 7.03 -32.44 31.72
CA GLN A 79 7.35 -31.05 32.00
C GLN A 79 6.15 -30.16 31.64
N LEU A 80 5.90 -29.11 32.46
CA LEU A 80 4.81 -28.19 32.20
C LEU A 80 4.99 -27.47 30.85
N HIS A 81 4.01 -27.62 29.98
CA HIS A 81 3.98 -26.94 28.69
C HIS A 81 2.80 -25.95 28.65
N VAL A 82 3.02 -24.79 28.04
CA VAL A 82 2.01 -23.76 27.85
C VAL A 82 1.72 -23.59 26.37
N ARG A 83 0.45 -23.54 26.01
CA ARG A 83 0.01 -23.15 24.68
C ARG A 83 0.38 -21.70 24.44
N THR A 84 1.18 -21.47 23.45
CA THR A 84 1.39 -20.12 22.90
C THR A 84 0.33 -19.86 21.86
N HIS A 85 -0.50 -18.88 22.13
CA HIS A 85 -1.36 -18.33 21.11
C HIS A 85 -0.54 -17.29 20.34
N HIS A 86 -0.37 -17.46 19.05
CA HIS A 86 -0.01 -16.31 18.23
C HIS A 86 -1.18 -15.34 18.31
N ASP A 87 -0.89 -14.08 18.61
CA ASP A 87 -1.84 -13.01 18.32
C ASP A 87 -2.03 -13.06 16.80
N GLU A 88 -3.12 -13.67 16.34
CA GLU A 88 -3.69 -13.31 15.05
C GLU A 88 -4.01 -11.82 15.19
N ARG A 89 -3.00 -10.99 15.01
CA ARG A 89 -3.25 -9.57 14.82
C ARG A 89 -4.09 -9.51 13.58
N ASP A 90 -5.31 -9.17 13.80
CA ASP A 90 -6.30 -8.83 12.79
C ASP A 90 -5.69 -7.69 11.93
N ARG A 91 -4.71 -8.07 11.08
CA ARG A 91 -3.89 -7.16 10.29
C ARG A 91 -4.80 -6.43 9.32
N ALA A 92 -5.24 -5.25 9.70
CA ALA A 92 -6.06 -4.41 8.85
C ALA A 92 -5.20 -3.42 8.08
N VAL A 93 -5.27 -3.48 6.76
CA VAL A 93 -4.57 -2.59 5.84
C VAL A 93 -5.60 -1.82 5.02
N VAL A 94 -5.53 -0.50 5.01
CA VAL A 94 -6.25 0.34 4.05
C VAL A 94 -5.29 0.80 2.97
N LEU A 95 -5.63 0.50 1.73
CA LEU A 95 -4.94 0.95 0.53
C LEU A 95 -5.54 2.28 0.10
N LEU A 96 -4.73 3.35 0.04
CA LEU A 96 -5.16 4.64 -0.49
C LEU A 96 -4.57 4.83 -1.88
N ALA A 97 -5.43 4.83 -2.89
CA ALA A 97 -5.09 5.13 -4.27
C ALA A 97 -5.38 6.60 -4.59
N ASP A 98 -4.41 7.26 -5.17
CA ASP A 98 -4.59 8.62 -5.69
C ASP A 98 -4.90 8.56 -7.18
N PHE A 99 -6.12 8.97 -7.57
CA PHE A 99 -6.60 9.07 -8.95
C PHE A 99 -6.99 10.50 -9.29
N ARG A 100 -6.43 11.48 -8.59
CA ARG A 100 -6.61 12.89 -8.91
C ARG A 100 -5.96 13.22 -10.27
N PRO A 101 -6.29 14.35 -10.88
CA PRO A 101 -5.81 14.74 -12.22
C PRO A 101 -4.30 14.58 -12.44
N SER A 102 -3.44 14.94 -11.48
CA SER A 102 -1.99 14.78 -11.61
C SER A 102 -1.52 13.34 -11.76
N MET A 103 -2.29 12.39 -11.26
CA MET A 103 -2.02 10.97 -11.39
C MET A 103 -2.49 10.36 -12.72
N LEU A 104 -3.35 11.07 -13.46
CA LEU A 104 -3.80 10.67 -14.81
C LEU A 104 -2.78 11.09 -15.89
N PHE A 105 -1.51 11.10 -15.52
CA PHE A 105 -0.36 11.40 -16.37
C PHE A 105 0.50 10.14 -16.54
N GLY A 106 1.10 10.00 -17.72
CA GLY A 106 2.05 8.93 -18.03
C GLY A 106 2.68 9.17 -19.40
N THR A 107 3.96 8.79 -19.56
CA THR A 107 4.71 9.09 -20.79
C THR A 107 4.93 7.90 -21.71
N ARG A 108 4.95 6.67 -21.20
CA ARG A 108 5.27 5.49 -21.99
C ARG A 108 4.34 4.30 -21.72
N ARG A 109 4.63 3.53 -20.64
CA ARG A 109 3.93 2.29 -20.35
C ARG A 109 2.49 2.50 -19.90
N ALA A 110 2.29 3.35 -18.93
CA ALA A 110 0.99 3.51 -18.26
C ALA A 110 0.85 4.88 -17.60
N LEU A 111 -0.37 5.23 -17.20
CA LEU A 111 -0.62 6.34 -16.29
C LEU A 111 -0.08 6.00 -14.88
N ARG A 112 0.32 7.02 -14.11
CA ARG A 112 0.72 6.87 -12.70
C ARG A 112 -0.38 6.22 -11.88
N SER A 113 -1.64 6.55 -12.12
CA SER A 113 -2.82 5.96 -11.46
C SER A 113 -2.96 4.46 -11.73
N VAL A 114 -2.64 4.00 -12.95
CA VAL A 114 -2.63 2.58 -13.30
C VAL A 114 -1.52 1.86 -12.54
N ALA A 115 -0.30 2.40 -12.55
CA ALA A 115 0.83 1.82 -11.81
C ALA A 115 0.58 1.77 -10.29
N ALA A 116 -0.04 2.83 -9.73
CA ALA A 116 -0.46 2.85 -8.33
C ALA A 116 -1.45 1.72 -8.01
N ALA A 117 -2.48 1.55 -8.84
CA ALA A 117 -3.47 0.49 -8.66
C ALA A 117 -2.88 -0.91 -8.79
N GLU A 118 -1.97 -1.14 -9.74
CA GLU A 118 -1.24 -2.41 -9.89
C GLU A 118 -0.45 -2.76 -8.63
N ALA A 119 0.32 -1.80 -8.10
CA ALA A 119 1.11 -2.00 -6.89
C ALA A 119 0.24 -2.26 -5.66
N LEU A 120 -0.83 -1.47 -5.48
CA LEU A 120 -1.78 -1.65 -4.39
C LEU A 120 -2.51 -2.99 -4.48
N ALA A 121 -2.91 -3.42 -5.69
CA ALA A 121 -3.54 -4.73 -5.88
C ALA A 121 -2.58 -5.88 -5.54
N LEU A 122 -1.31 -5.81 -5.96
CA LEU A 122 -0.29 -6.79 -5.58
C LEU A 122 -0.12 -6.89 -4.07
N LEU A 123 0.00 -5.75 -3.38
CA LEU A 123 0.11 -5.72 -1.93
C LEU A 123 -1.14 -6.27 -1.25
N GLY A 124 -2.33 -5.85 -1.71
CA GLY A 124 -3.61 -6.33 -1.18
C GLY A 124 -3.77 -7.85 -1.31
N TRP A 125 -3.38 -8.43 -2.46
CA TRP A 125 -3.39 -9.88 -2.66
C TRP A 125 -2.44 -10.62 -1.71
N ARG A 126 -1.27 -10.04 -1.38
CA ARG A 126 -0.35 -10.62 -0.38
C ARG A 126 -0.95 -10.59 1.00
N VAL A 127 -1.43 -9.40 1.43
CA VAL A 127 -2.09 -9.24 2.74
C VAL A 127 -3.26 -10.20 2.91
N ALA A 128 -4.10 -10.35 1.88
CA ALA A 128 -5.25 -11.27 1.91
C ALA A 128 -4.81 -12.75 1.92
N ALA A 129 -3.71 -13.09 1.25
CA ALA A 129 -3.16 -14.46 1.25
C ALA A 129 -2.61 -14.86 2.63
N ASP A 130 -2.12 -13.89 3.40
CA ASP A 130 -1.61 -14.05 4.76
C ASP A 130 -2.72 -13.92 5.84
N GLY A 131 -4.00 -13.95 5.43
CA GLY A 131 -5.14 -13.88 6.35
C GLY A 131 -5.51 -12.46 6.80
N GLY A 132 -4.82 -11.43 6.33
CA GLY A 132 -5.11 -10.04 6.69
C GLY A 132 -6.39 -9.49 6.04
N ARG A 133 -6.85 -8.36 6.55
CA ARG A 133 -8.02 -7.62 6.04
C ARG A 133 -7.58 -6.43 5.22
N VAL A 134 -8.16 -6.27 4.04
CA VAL A 134 -7.86 -5.21 3.07
C VAL A 134 -9.06 -4.31 2.87
N GLY A 135 -8.86 -3.01 3.08
CA GLY A 135 -9.80 -1.94 2.75
C GLY A 135 -9.25 -1.04 1.65
N LEU A 136 -10.07 -0.13 1.17
CA LEU A 136 -9.71 0.80 0.11
C LEU A 136 -10.21 2.21 0.43
N ALA A 137 -9.39 3.20 0.10
CA ALA A 137 -9.77 4.59 -0.05
C ALA A 137 -9.25 5.10 -1.40
N VAL A 138 -10.06 5.79 -2.18
CA VAL A 138 -9.61 6.39 -3.44
C VAL A 138 -9.88 7.89 -3.41
N ALA A 139 -8.80 8.68 -3.59
CA ALA A 139 -8.89 10.11 -3.84
C ALA A 139 -9.08 10.34 -5.34
N SER A 140 -10.07 11.13 -5.72
CA SER A 140 -10.33 11.54 -7.10
C SER A 140 -10.89 12.97 -7.13
N ALA A 141 -11.16 13.51 -8.31
CA ALA A 141 -11.83 14.80 -8.44
C ALA A 141 -13.28 14.81 -7.93
N GLY A 142 -13.90 13.61 -7.84
CA GLY A 142 -15.27 13.44 -7.32
C GLY A 142 -15.30 12.96 -5.86
N ALA A 143 -16.44 12.39 -5.48
CA ALA A 143 -16.58 11.81 -4.15
C ALA A 143 -15.60 10.63 -3.94
N PRO A 144 -14.96 10.53 -2.77
CA PRO A 144 -14.02 9.46 -2.51
C PRO A 144 -14.72 8.09 -2.45
N THR A 145 -14.09 7.08 -3.04
CA THR A 145 -14.55 5.69 -2.93
C THR A 145 -13.95 5.04 -1.70
N MET A 146 -14.77 4.38 -0.89
CA MET A 146 -14.35 3.79 0.37
C MET A 146 -14.86 2.36 0.52
N LEU A 147 -13.97 1.43 0.90
CA LEU A 147 -14.32 0.06 1.30
C LEU A 147 -13.72 -0.26 2.66
N ARG A 148 -14.53 -0.79 3.57
CA ARG A 148 -14.07 -1.23 4.89
C ARG A 148 -13.14 -2.44 4.76
N PRO A 149 -12.11 -2.58 5.62
CA PRO A 149 -11.24 -3.74 5.64
C PRO A 149 -12.03 -5.05 5.84
N ALA A 150 -11.88 -5.98 4.89
CA ALA A 150 -12.46 -7.31 4.92
C ALA A 150 -11.44 -8.34 4.46
N GLY A 151 -11.58 -9.59 4.91
CA GLY A 151 -10.64 -10.68 4.63
C GLY A 151 -11.01 -11.50 3.40
N GLY A 152 -10.01 -12.23 2.90
CA GLY A 152 -10.19 -13.25 1.89
C GLY A 152 -10.36 -12.74 0.46
N GLU A 153 -10.56 -13.68 -0.46
CA GLU A 153 -10.59 -13.41 -1.91
C GLU A 153 -11.76 -12.48 -2.32
N ARG A 154 -12.92 -12.62 -1.66
CA ARG A 154 -14.10 -11.76 -1.95
C ARG A 154 -13.81 -10.28 -1.67
N ALA A 155 -13.05 -9.99 -0.62
CA ALA A 155 -12.65 -8.62 -0.31
C ALA A 155 -11.75 -8.05 -1.42
N MET A 156 -10.81 -8.83 -1.91
CA MET A 156 -9.93 -8.40 -2.99
C MET A 156 -10.64 -8.25 -4.33
N ILE A 157 -11.65 -9.06 -4.63
CA ILE A 157 -12.52 -8.87 -5.80
C ILE A 157 -13.24 -7.51 -5.70
N ALA A 158 -13.77 -7.17 -4.53
CA ALA A 158 -14.41 -5.88 -4.30
C ALA A 158 -13.42 -4.71 -4.44
N VAL A 159 -12.21 -4.85 -3.88
CA VAL A 159 -11.15 -3.84 -3.96
C VAL A 159 -10.70 -3.61 -5.40
N THR A 160 -10.42 -4.67 -6.16
CA THR A 160 -9.99 -4.56 -7.58
C THR A 160 -11.09 -4.00 -8.48
N GLY A 161 -12.34 -4.39 -8.24
CA GLY A 161 -13.51 -3.82 -8.94
C GLY A 161 -13.70 -2.33 -8.63
N ALA A 162 -13.59 -1.95 -7.37
CA ALA A 162 -13.71 -0.55 -6.94
C ALA A 162 -12.57 0.33 -7.48
N LEU A 163 -11.32 -0.18 -7.51
CA LEU A 163 -10.20 0.52 -8.15
C LEU A 163 -10.48 0.76 -9.64
N ALA A 164 -10.93 -0.26 -10.38
CA ALA A 164 -11.24 -0.12 -11.80
C ALA A 164 -12.37 0.88 -12.06
N GLN A 165 -13.44 0.83 -11.27
CA GLN A 165 -14.58 1.74 -11.40
C GLN A 165 -14.19 3.19 -11.04
N ALA A 166 -13.48 3.38 -9.93
CA ALA A 166 -13.02 4.71 -9.51
C ALA A 166 -12.07 5.33 -10.54
N HIS A 167 -11.20 4.52 -11.15
CA HIS A 167 -10.30 4.97 -12.20
C HIS A 167 -11.05 5.36 -13.48
N ALA A 168 -12.06 4.58 -13.89
CA ALA A 168 -12.90 4.93 -15.03
C ALA A 168 -13.61 6.27 -14.81
N ASN A 169 -14.20 6.47 -13.62
CA ASN A 169 -14.84 7.73 -13.25
C ASN A 169 -13.83 8.91 -13.24
N ALA A 170 -12.60 8.67 -12.77
CA ALA A 170 -11.55 9.69 -12.77
C ALA A 170 -11.16 10.12 -14.19
N LEU A 171 -11.08 9.18 -15.14
CA LEU A 171 -10.81 9.48 -16.55
C LEU A 171 -11.95 10.29 -17.19
N GLU A 172 -13.21 9.99 -16.88
CA GLU A 172 -14.36 10.72 -17.38
C GLU A 172 -14.40 12.18 -16.87
N THR A 173 -13.99 12.40 -15.62
CA THR A 173 -14.00 13.71 -14.98
C THR A 173 -12.73 14.54 -15.19
N ALA A 174 -11.67 13.93 -15.71
CA ALA A 174 -10.34 14.54 -15.85
C ALA A 174 -10.33 15.86 -16.63
N GLY A 175 -11.14 15.95 -17.68
CA GLY A 175 -11.24 17.14 -18.52
C GLY A 175 -11.92 18.35 -17.85
N ALA A 176 -12.76 18.11 -16.86
CA ALA A 176 -13.48 19.15 -16.11
C ALA A 176 -12.74 19.58 -14.84
N ALA A 177 -11.83 18.75 -14.31
CA ALA A 177 -11.08 19.04 -13.10
C ALA A 177 -9.87 19.95 -13.42
N GLY A 178 -9.91 21.19 -12.94
CA GLY A 178 -8.84 22.15 -13.22
C GLY A 178 -7.55 21.92 -12.43
N SER A 179 -7.63 21.34 -11.24
CA SER A 179 -6.51 21.08 -10.32
C SER A 179 -6.83 19.94 -9.36
N ASP A 180 -5.78 19.44 -8.70
CA ASP A 180 -5.94 18.41 -7.66
C ASP A 180 -6.66 18.98 -6.43
N ALA A 181 -7.69 18.27 -5.98
CA ALA A 181 -8.25 18.52 -4.65
C ALA A 181 -7.23 18.07 -3.57
N PRO A 182 -7.23 18.70 -2.37
CA PRO A 182 -6.40 18.25 -1.26
C PRO A 182 -6.62 16.79 -0.88
N LEU A 183 -5.56 16.10 -0.43
CA LEU A 183 -5.65 14.69 0.02
C LEU A 183 -6.16 14.52 1.45
N GLU A 184 -6.11 15.57 2.28
CA GLU A 184 -6.44 15.53 3.70
C GLU A 184 -7.84 14.96 3.97
N PRO A 185 -8.91 15.32 3.22
CA PRO A 185 -10.23 14.75 3.46
C PRO A 185 -10.23 13.22 3.27
N THR A 186 -9.56 12.73 2.24
CA THR A 186 -9.46 11.28 1.97
C THR A 186 -8.61 10.57 3.03
N LEU A 187 -7.54 11.20 3.54
CA LEU A 187 -6.77 10.67 4.67
C LEU A 187 -7.62 10.54 5.93
N GLY A 188 -8.42 11.57 6.24
CA GLY A 188 -9.34 11.55 7.39
C GLY A 188 -10.37 10.42 7.30
N LEU A 189 -10.92 10.19 6.11
CA LEU A 189 -11.83 9.08 5.85
C LEU A 189 -11.11 7.72 5.94
N ALA A 190 -9.93 7.56 5.34
CA ALA A 190 -9.14 6.35 5.42
C ALA A 190 -8.82 5.96 6.88
N ARG A 191 -8.52 6.96 7.72
CA ARG A 191 -8.34 6.76 9.17
C ARG A 191 -9.56 6.14 9.82
N SER A 192 -10.77 6.60 9.47
CA SER A 192 -12.02 6.09 10.07
C SER A 192 -12.27 4.61 9.80
N LEU A 193 -11.59 4.04 8.79
CA LEU A 193 -11.67 2.63 8.43
C LEU A 193 -10.70 1.75 9.22
N LEU A 194 -9.67 2.32 9.84
CA LEU A 194 -8.59 1.58 10.49
C LEU A 194 -8.78 1.47 11.99
N PRO A 195 -8.60 0.27 12.57
CA PRO A 195 -8.41 0.12 14.02
C PRO A 195 -7.07 0.71 14.46
N ALA A 196 -6.90 0.91 15.76
CA ALA A 196 -5.59 1.28 16.32
C ALA A 196 -4.55 0.20 16.00
N GLY A 197 -3.37 0.62 15.54
CA GLY A 197 -2.33 -0.29 15.08
C GLY A 197 -2.54 -0.86 13.67
N GLY A 198 -3.58 -0.41 12.95
CA GLY A 198 -3.76 -0.75 11.54
C GLY A 198 -2.73 -0.07 10.64
N HIS A 199 -2.72 -0.44 9.37
CA HIS A 199 -1.74 0.04 8.38
C HIS A 199 -2.42 0.84 7.28
N LEU A 200 -1.86 2.00 6.94
CA LEU A 200 -2.26 2.81 5.80
C LEU A 200 -1.15 2.80 4.75
N VAL A 201 -1.46 2.36 3.54
CA VAL A 201 -0.53 2.40 2.41
C VAL A 201 -1.04 3.38 1.37
N ILE A 202 -0.27 4.43 1.10
CA ILE A 202 -0.63 5.52 0.19
C ILE A 202 0.18 5.39 -1.08
N ALA A 203 -0.47 5.26 -2.24
CA ALA A 203 0.17 5.30 -3.55
C ALA A 203 -0.22 6.60 -4.28
N SER A 204 0.75 7.49 -4.42
CA SER A 204 0.58 8.82 -5.02
C SER A 204 1.92 9.34 -5.55
N ALA A 205 1.90 10.28 -6.49
CA ALA A 205 3.07 11.07 -6.84
C ALA A 205 3.35 12.20 -5.83
N LEU A 206 2.35 12.57 -5.03
CA LEU A 206 2.40 13.68 -4.05
C LEU A 206 2.85 15.03 -4.66
N ASP A 207 2.51 15.30 -5.94
CA ASP A 207 2.90 16.55 -6.60
C ASP A 207 2.18 17.76 -6.01
N ALA A 208 0.91 17.60 -5.63
CA ALA A 208 0.09 18.60 -4.97
C ALA A 208 -0.80 17.97 -3.88
N PRO A 209 -0.22 17.54 -2.75
CA PRO A 209 -0.97 16.82 -1.71
C PRO A 209 -1.94 17.72 -0.93
N GLY A 210 -1.75 19.02 -0.96
CA GLY A 210 -2.51 20.00 -0.20
C GLY A 210 -1.75 20.53 1.02
N PRO A 211 -2.07 21.74 1.50
CA PRO A 211 -1.29 22.42 2.54
C PRO A 211 -1.36 21.74 3.92
N GLY A 212 -2.45 21.03 4.22
CA GLY A 212 -2.65 20.30 5.49
C GLY A 212 -2.19 18.86 5.48
N PHE A 213 -1.70 18.36 4.33
CA PHE A 213 -1.34 16.95 4.16
C PHE A 213 -0.31 16.48 5.18
N ASP A 214 0.80 17.18 5.31
CA ASP A 214 1.90 16.77 6.20
C ASP A 214 1.50 16.78 7.68
N ALA A 215 0.72 17.76 8.11
CA ALA A 215 0.20 17.83 9.48
C ALA A 215 -0.75 16.66 9.74
N THR A 216 -1.67 16.37 8.83
CA THR A 216 -2.59 15.26 8.94
C THR A 216 -1.86 13.91 8.95
N LEU A 217 -0.85 13.75 8.09
CA LEU A 217 -0.06 12.54 8.00
C LEU A 217 0.71 12.27 9.30
N THR A 218 1.30 13.31 9.91
CA THR A 218 2.02 13.21 11.19
C THR A 218 1.09 12.78 12.31
N LEU A 219 -0.09 13.40 12.43
CA LEU A 219 -1.10 13.00 13.43
C LEU A 219 -1.60 11.55 13.24
N LEU A 220 -1.72 11.11 11.99
CA LEU A 220 -2.11 9.73 11.69
C LEU A 220 -1.03 8.73 12.09
N ALA A 221 0.25 9.06 11.86
CA ALA A 221 1.39 8.20 12.16
C ALA A 221 1.53 7.85 13.66
N GLU A 222 0.93 8.65 14.55
CA GLU A 222 0.87 8.33 15.98
C GLU A 222 -0.01 7.12 16.33
N ARG A 223 -0.95 6.76 15.44
CA ARG A 223 -1.98 5.74 15.70
C ARG A 223 -1.95 4.56 14.76
N VAL A 224 -1.51 4.77 13.53
CA VAL A 224 -1.46 3.77 12.47
C VAL A 224 -0.08 3.77 11.81
N ALA A 225 0.38 2.62 11.37
CA ALA A 225 1.61 2.54 10.60
C ALA A 225 1.37 3.00 9.16
N ILE A 226 2.09 4.04 8.73
CA ILE A 226 1.95 4.60 7.38
C ILE A 226 3.10 4.15 6.50
N ARG A 227 2.77 3.80 5.24
CA ARG A 227 3.75 3.49 4.19
C ARG A 227 3.42 4.29 2.94
N LEU A 228 4.45 4.80 2.29
CA LEU A 228 4.31 5.55 1.04
C LEU A 228 4.83 4.75 -0.15
N ILE A 229 4.04 4.70 -1.20
CA ILE A 229 4.47 4.29 -2.54
C ILE A 229 4.49 5.55 -3.39
N LEU A 230 5.68 6.12 -3.57
CA LEU A 230 5.85 7.33 -4.36
C LEU A 230 5.97 6.96 -5.84
N VAL A 231 4.91 7.22 -6.58
CA VAL A 231 4.79 6.85 -8.00
C VAL A 231 5.50 7.89 -8.86
N SER A 232 6.49 7.46 -9.63
CA SER A 232 7.34 8.31 -10.45
C SER A 232 7.30 7.89 -11.91
N ASP A 233 7.09 8.83 -12.82
CA ASP A 233 7.13 8.62 -14.26
C ASP A 233 8.53 8.83 -14.82
N ALA A 234 8.83 8.19 -15.97
CA ALA A 234 10.11 8.33 -16.65
C ALA A 234 10.44 9.78 -17.01
N PHE A 235 9.43 10.61 -17.29
CA PHE A 235 9.62 12.03 -17.60
C PHE A 235 10.34 12.78 -16.48
N GLU A 236 10.10 12.45 -15.23
CA GLU A 236 10.74 13.12 -14.08
C GLU A 236 12.27 12.93 -14.08
N ARG A 237 12.75 11.80 -14.59
CA ARG A 237 14.18 11.44 -14.65
C ARG A 237 14.84 11.86 -15.95
N ILE A 238 14.20 11.57 -17.08
CA ILE A 238 14.82 11.68 -18.41
C ILE A 238 14.74 13.14 -18.87
N ARG A 239 13.63 13.81 -18.59
CA ARG A 239 13.36 15.19 -19.01
C ARG A 239 13.88 15.49 -20.41
N PRO A 240 13.29 14.87 -21.47
CA PRO A 240 13.78 15.08 -22.82
C PRO A 240 13.87 16.56 -23.16
N PRO A 241 14.83 17.00 -23.97
CA PRO A 241 14.93 18.41 -24.35
C PRO A 241 13.67 18.83 -25.12
N GLY A 242 13.11 19.97 -24.79
CA GLY A 242 11.90 20.49 -25.41
C GLY A 242 11.18 21.52 -24.58
N PHE A 243 10.15 22.13 -25.15
CA PHE A 243 9.25 23.02 -24.44
C PHE A 243 8.01 22.25 -24.00
N TYR A 244 7.72 22.25 -22.72
CA TYR A 244 6.59 21.53 -22.15
C TYR A 244 5.53 22.50 -21.64
N PRO A 245 4.27 22.33 -22.06
CA PRO A 245 3.18 23.07 -21.46
C PRO A 245 2.99 22.61 -20.01
N PHE A 246 2.77 23.54 -19.10
CA PHE A 246 2.47 23.24 -17.71
C PHE A 246 1.26 24.04 -17.23
N ALA A 247 0.58 23.51 -16.23
CA ALA A 247 -0.42 24.20 -15.45
C ALA A 247 -0.07 24.05 -13.95
N LEU A 248 -0.11 25.15 -13.22
CA LEU A 248 0.10 25.17 -11.78
C LEU A 248 -1.24 25.04 -11.04
N ALA A 249 -1.18 24.63 -9.77
CA ALA A 249 -2.37 24.50 -8.92
C ALA A 249 -3.14 25.81 -8.74
N ASP A 250 -2.47 26.96 -8.89
CA ASP A 250 -3.06 28.29 -8.85
C ASP A 250 -3.74 28.72 -10.17
N GLY A 251 -3.81 27.82 -11.16
CA GLY A 251 -4.42 28.03 -12.47
C GLY A 251 -3.52 28.71 -13.49
N ARG A 252 -2.32 29.12 -13.14
CA ARG A 252 -1.35 29.67 -14.11
C ARG A 252 -0.91 28.58 -15.09
N ARG A 253 -0.86 28.93 -16.36
CA ARG A 253 -0.41 28.07 -17.46
C ARG A 253 0.75 28.70 -18.18
N GLY A 254 1.64 27.91 -18.70
CA GLY A 254 2.80 28.38 -19.45
C GLY A 254 3.52 27.24 -20.16
N THR A 255 4.68 27.58 -20.70
CA THR A 255 5.58 26.61 -21.34
C THR A 255 6.95 26.78 -20.71
N ALA A 256 7.57 25.69 -20.31
CA ALA A 256 8.88 25.71 -19.67
C ALA A 256 9.82 24.69 -20.30
N LEU A 257 11.13 24.96 -20.19
CA LEU A 257 12.18 23.96 -20.44
C LEU A 257 12.29 23.03 -19.23
N PRO A 258 12.54 21.73 -19.39
CA PRO A 258 12.63 20.76 -18.30
C PRO A 258 13.65 21.13 -17.22
N ALA A 259 14.73 21.79 -17.59
CA ALA A 259 15.77 22.24 -16.64
C ALA A 259 15.28 23.30 -15.64
N VAL A 260 14.16 23.96 -15.92
CA VAL A 260 13.58 25.04 -15.11
C VAL A 260 12.36 24.56 -14.32
N LEU A 261 11.87 23.34 -14.59
CA LEU A 261 10.73 22.79 -13.83
C LEU A 261 11.19 22.49 -12.39
N PRO A 262 10.67 23.21 -11.39
CA PRO A 262 10.99 22.93 -10.01
C PRO A 262 10.44 21.55 -9.62
N GLY A 263 11.22 20.77 -8.92
CA GLY A 263 10.76 19.50 -8.37
C GLY A 263 11.82 18.89 -7.49
N GLU A 264 11.47 18.64 -6.26
CA GLU A 264 12.25 17.79 -5.38
C GLU A 264 12.23 16.36 -5.92
N THR A 265 13.36 15.66 -5.90
CA THR A 265 13.40 14.28 -6.38
C THR A 265 12.57 13.36 -5.48
N ALA A 266 12.06 12.26 -6.04
CA ALA A 266 11.32 11.27 -5.28
C ALA A 266 12.13 10.74 -4.09
N GLU A 267 13.45 10.60 -4.27
CA GLU A 267 14.38 10.15 -3.24
C GLU A 267 14.50 11.17 -2.10
N ALA A 268 14.60 12.46 -2.40
CA ALA A 268 14.67 13.50 -1.39
C ALA A 268 13.37 13.57 -0.57
N ARG A 269 12.21 13.47 -1.22
CA ARG A 269 10.90 13.41 -0.53
C ARG A 269 10.78 12.17 0.35
N LEU A 270 11.17 11.00 -0.13
CA LEU A 270 11.17 9.78 0.69
C LEU A 270 12.10 9.88 1.89
N ALA A 271 13.28 10.51 1.73
CA ALA A 271 14.21 10.76 2.83
C ALA A 271 13.61 11.71 3.88
N ASP A 272 12.84 12.73 3.46
CA ASP A 272 12.13 13.61 4.39
C ASP A 272 11.08 12.85 5.20
N TYR A 273 10.22 12.06 4.54
CA TYR A 273 9.22 11.23 5.23
C TYR A 273 9.86 10.20 6.15
N ALA A 274 10.99 9.60 5.76
CA ALA A 274 11.71 8.64 6.59
C ALA A 274 12.22 9.28 7.90
N ARG A 275 12.67 10.55 7.87
CA ARG A 275 13.05 11.31 9.09
C ARG A 275 11.86 11.50 10.05
N ARG A 276 10.63 11.49 9.54
CA ARG A 276 9.39 11.56 10.32
C ARG A 276 8.86 10.18 10.73
N GLY A 277 9.64 9.11 10.52
CA GLY A 277 9.23 7.72 10.84
C GLY A 277 8.27 7.08 9.83
N ILE A 278 8.04 7.71 8.67
CA ILE A 278 7.15 7.21 7.63
C ILE A 278 8.00 6.57 6.53
N ALA A 279 8.05 5.25 6.52
CA ALA A 279 8.79 4.51 5.50
C ALA A 279 8.06 4.51 4.15
N GLY A 280 8.81 4.51 3.07
CA GLY A 280 8.26 4.46 1.73
C GLY A 280 9.24 3.90 0.70
N LEU A 281 8.73 3.70 -0.50
CA LEU A 281 9.52 3.28 -1.65
C LEU A 281 9.10 4.08 -2.89
N ARG A 282 10.03 4.19 -3.85
CA ARG A 282 9.72 4.71 -5.17
C ARG A 282 9.22 3.58 -6.07
N LEU A 283 8.14 3.86 -6.78
CA LEU A 283 7.58 3.00 -7.82
C LEU A 283 7.79 3.65 -9.18
N ASP A 284 8.57 3.02 -10.04
CA ASP A 284 8.78 3.48 -11.43
C ASP A 284 7.66 2.95 -12.31
N VAL A 285 6.87 3.84 -12.90
CA VAL A 285 5.74 3.48 -13.78
C VAL A 285 6.17 2.54 -14.92
N GLU A 286 7.39 2.71 -15.44
CA GLU A 286 7.91 1.94 -16.57
C GLU A 286 8.22 0.46 -16.23
N ALA A 287 8.43 0.16 -14.95
CA ALA A 287 8.92 -1.16 -14.54
C ALA A 287 7.86 -2.28 -14.64
N GLY A 288 6.58 -1.95 -14.43
CA GLY A 288 5.47 -2.90 -14.55
C GLY A 288 5.29 -3.87 -13.36
N PRO A 289 4.20 -4.66 -13.38
CA PRO A 289 3.79 -5.48 -12.24
C PRO A 289 4.80 -6.55 -11.80
N GLU A 290 5.55 -7.17 -12.72
CA GLU A 290 6.57 -8.15 -12.38
C GLU A 290 7.68 -7.55 -11.52
N ALA A 291 8.08 -6.30 -11.81
CA ALA A 291 9.07 -5.59 -11.02
C ALA A 291 8.49 -5.01 -9.72
N TYR A 292 7.17 -4.78 -9.66
CA TYR A 292 6.50 -4.31 -8.46
C TYR A 292 6.37 -5.41 -7.41
N ALA A 293 6.19 -6.67 -7.82
CA ALA A 293 5.96 -7.79 -6.91
C ALA A 293 7.03 -7.90 -5.79
N PRO A 294 8.35 -7.89 -6.08
CA PRO A 294 9.36 -7.93 -5.03
C PRO A 294 9.42 -6.66 -4.17
N LEU A 295 9.00 -5.50 -4.70
CA LEU A 295 8.88 -4.27 -3.92
C LEU A 295 7.75 -4.39 -2.89
N MET A 296 6.60 -4.91 -3.33
CA MET A 296 5.45 -5.14 -2.46
C MET A 296 5.71 -6.21 -1.41
N GLU A 297 6.50 -7.23 -1.74
CA GLU A 297 6.97 -8.21 -0.76
C GLU A 297 7.79 -7.58 0.37
N ARG A 298 8.74 -6.72 0.03
CA ARG A 298 9.52 -5.98 1.04
C ARG A 298 8.68 -5.03 1.87
N LEU A 299 7.70 -4.37 1.24
CA LEU A 299 6.78 -3.48 1.94
C LEU A 299 5.89 -4.26 2.90
N ASP A 300 5.38 -5.42 2.46
CA ASP A 300 4.55 -6.33 3.23
C ASP A 300 5.27 -6.88 4.47
N ALA A 301 6.55 -7.21 4.36
CA ALA A 301 7.36 -7.72 5.46
C ALA A 301 7.51 -6.73 6.64
N VAL A 302 7.22 -5.45 6.43
CA VAL A 302 7.30 -4.38 7.45
C VAL A 302 5.94 -3.79 7.83
N LEU A 303 4.84 -4.36 7.31
CA LEU A 303 3.45 -4.10 7.72
C LEU A 303 3.04 -5.04 8.91
#